data_e018b9db1946d9a45a68c8bc021b3f28
#
_entry.id   e018b9db1946d9a45a68c8bc021b3f28
#
_cell.length_a   1.000
_cell.length_b   1.000
_cell.length_c   1.000
_cell.angle_alpha   90.00
_cell.angle_beta   90.00
_cell.angle_gamma   90.00
#
_symmetry.space_group_name_H-M   'P 1'
#
loop_
_entity.id
_entity.type
_entity.pdbx_description
1 polymer ?
#
loop_
_entity_poly.entity_id
_entity_poly.type
_entity_poly.pdbx_seq_one_letter_code
_entity_poly.pdbx_strand_id
1 'polypeptide(L)'
;LNSLSKLVDIVGRHARNDGIHSTAIPGVSLIRSASPTMPMPVVYEPTLCLVAQGRKQAMLGTTAYVYDPAKYLIASVDLPVMGSVIEASEAVPYLCLALDLDTAVLSELALRHPLREESVSAPPAGITLNDTTPELLDAAVRLAGLLDRPRDIEALAPLVIREMLYRLLTENGNSLIRQMAQADSRLN
;
A
#
# COMPACT_ATOMS: atom_id res chain seq x y z
N LEU A 1 17.48 -12.66 -8.65
CA LEU A 1 16.13 -12.06 -8.70
C LEU A 1 16.13 -10.82 -7.82
N ASN A 2 15.74 -9.68 -8.38
CA ASN A 2 15.58 -8.45 -7.59
C ASN A 2 14.32 -8.54 -6.72
N SER A 3 14.15 -7.62 -5.76
CA SER A 3 13.02 -7.64 -4.83
C SER A 3 11.66 -7.53 -5.54
N LEU A 4 11.58 -6.76 -6.63
CA LEU A 4 10.34 -6.63 -7.42
C LEU A 4 9.94 -7.96 -8.07
N SER A 5 10.87 -8.67 -8.70
CA SER A 5 10.60 -9.99 -9.31
C SER A 5 10.14 -11.01 -8.26
N LYS A 6 10.73 -10.97 -7.06
CA LYS A 6 10.28 -11.83 -5.95
C LYS A 6 8.86 -11.51 -5.52
N LEU A 7 8.50 -10.22 -5.44
CA LEU A 7 7.14 -9.81 -5.09
C LEU A 7 6.13 -10.26 -6.15
N VAL A 8 6.46 -10.11 -7.44
CA VAL A 8 5.65 -10.62 -8.56
C VAL A 8 5.39 -12.12 -8.43
N ASP A 9 6.43 -12.91 -8.17
CA ASP A 9 6.32 -14.36 -8.02
C ASP A 9 5.41 -14.74 -6.85
N ILE A 10 5.60 -14.11 -5.68
CA ILE A 10 4.82 -14.44 -4.48
C ILE A 10 3.35 -14.05 -4.69
N VAL A 11 3.10 -12.81 -5.12
CA VAL A 11 1.73 -12.34 -5.34
C VAL A 11 1.04 -13.18 -6.41
N GLY A 12 1.71 -13.50 -7.51
CA GLY A 12 1.16 -14.32 -8.58
C GLY A 12 0.80 -15.74 -8.14
N ARG A 13 1.56 -16.35 -7.23
CA ARG A 13 1.26 -17.69 -6.69
C ARG A 13 0.07 -17.69 -5.75
N HIS A 14 -0.13 -16.63 -4.97
CA HIS A 14 -1.19 -16.53 -3.98
C HIS A 14 -2.46 -15.85 -4.49
N ALA A 15 -2.39 -15.09 -5.61
CA ALA A 15 -3.53 -14.49 -6.30
C ALA A 15 -3.68 -15.10 -7.71
N ARG A 16 -4.22 -16.31 -7.80
CA ARG A 16 -4.29 -17.08 -9.07
C ARG A 16 -5.40 -16.62 -10.00
N ASN A 17 -6.47 -16.06 -9.45
CA ASN A 17 -7.64 -15.57 -10.18
C ASN A 17 -7.74 -14.06 -10.06
N ASP A 18 -8.45 -13.43 -10.99
CA ASP A 18 -8.76 -12.01 -10.93
C ASP A 18 -9.63 -11.68 -9.73
N GLY A 19 -9.38 -10.54 -9.12
CA GLY A 19 -10.10 -10.04 -7.96
C GLY A 19 -9.20 -9.65 -6.79
N ILE A 20 -9.85 -9.41 -5.65
CA ILE A 20 -9.21 -9.08 -4.37
C ILE A 20 -9.23 -10.33 -3.50
N HIS A 21 -8.05 -10.72 -3.02
CA HIS A 21 -7.85 -11.90 -2.20
C HIS A 21 -7.39 -11.51 -0.80
N SER A 22 -8.23 -11.77 0.20
CA SER A 22 -7.78 -11.72 1.60
C SER A 22 -6.73 -12.79 1.84
N THR A 23 -5.75 -12.50 2.68
CA THR A 23 -4.66 -13.44 3.01
C THR A 23 -4.74 -13.91 4.46
N ALA A 24 -3.89 -14.88 4.81
CA ALA A 24 -3.73 -15.29 6.20
C ALA A 24 -3.04 -14.21 7.07
N ILE A 25 -2.44 -13.18 6.47
CA ILE A 25 -1.87 -12.05 7.20
C ILE A 25 -2.98 -11.00 7.40
N PRO A 26 -3.40 -10.72 8.65
CA PRO A 26 -4.41 -9.71 8.92
C PRO A 26 -4.06 -8.35 8.32
N GLY A 27 -5.03 -7.73 7.62
CA GLY A 27 -4.83 -6.42 6.99
C GLY A 27 -4.07 -6.44 5.67
N VAL A 28 -3.68 -7.62 5.16
CA VAL A 28 -3.00 -7.76 3.87
C VAL A 28 -3.90 -8.46 2.87
N SER A 29 -4.09 -7.83 1.72
CA SER A 29 -4.83 -8.37 0.57
C SER A 29 -3.95 -8.36 -0.67
N LEU A 30 -4.20 -9.29 -1.58
CA LEU A 30 -3.56 -9.35 -2.88
C LEU A 30 -4.59 -9.09 -3.96
N ILE A 31 -4.22 -8.32 -4.98
CA ILE A 31 -5.11 -7.95 -6.07
C ILE A 31 -4.50 -8.39 -7.38
N ARG A 32 -5.32 -9.01 -8.23
CA ARG A 32 -4.93 -9.44 -9.57
C ARG A 32 -5.97 -9.00 -10.59
N SER A 33 -5.50 -8.64 -11.79
CA SER A 33 -6.34 -8.51 -12.98
C SER A 33 -5.55 -8.91 -14.22
N ALA A 34 -6.08 -9.81 -15.01
CA ALA A 34 -5.47 -10.28 -16.25
C ALA A 34 -5.75 -9.38 -17.46
N SER A 35 -6.56 -8.34 -17.27
CA SER A 35 -6.91 -7.39 -18.34
C SER A 35 -7.17 -6.00 -17.76
N PRO A 36 -7.07 -4.94 -18.58
CA PRO A 36 -7.56 -3.62 -18.21
C PRO A 36 -9.04 -3.66 -17.83
N THR A 37 -9.44 -2.82 -16.89
CA THR A 37 -10.82 -2.75 -16.42
C THR A 37 -11.44 -1.40 -16.77
N MET A 38 -12.75 -1.38 -16.93
CA MET A 38 -13.51 -0.13 -17.00
C MET A 38 -13.42 0.58 -15.64
N PRO A 39 -13.47 1.93 -15.61
CA PRO A 39 -13.57 2.67 -14.36
C PRO A 39 -14.77 2.20 -13.54
N MET A 40 -14.53 1.83 -12.29
CA MET A 40 -15.57 1.38 -11.36
C MET A 40 -15.47 2.17 -10.05
N PRO A 41 -16.61 2.50 -9.42
CA PRO A 41 -16.60 3.13 -8.13
C PRO A 41 -16.01 2.18 -7.08
N VAL A 42 -15.02 2.67 -6.34
CA VAL A 42 -14.37 1.96 -5.22
C VAL A 42 -14.26 2.92 -4.04
N VAL A 43 -14.50 2.44 -2.84
CA VAL A 43 -14.19 3.19 -1.62
C VAL A 43 -12.85 2.69 -1.10
N TYR A 44 -11.85 3.58 -1.05
CA TYR A 44 -10.59 3.29 -0.39
C TYR A 44 -10.71 3.58 1.10
N GLU A 45 -10.52 2.57 1.92
CA GLU A 45 -10.22 2.72 3.33
C GLU A 45 -8.74 3.10 3.50
N PRO A 46 -8.29 3.53 4.70
CA PRO A 46 -6.87 3.82 4.95
C PRO A 46 -5.97 2.66 4.55
N THR A 47 -5.22 2.83 3.47
CA THR A 47 -4.46 1.74 2.86
C THR A 47 -3.18 2.21 2.17
N LEU A 48 -2.22 1.29 2.11
CA LEU A 48 -1.05 1.32 1.22
C LEU A 48 -1.30 0.35 0.06
N CYS A 49 -1.15 0.81 -1.16
CA CYS A 49 -1.15 -0.04 -2.36
C CYS A 49 0.25 -0.06 -3.00
N LEU A 50 0.89 -1.22 -2.95
CA LEU A 50 2.18 -1.51 -3.59
C LEU A 50 1.94 -2.36 -4.84
N VAL A 51 2.13 -1.77 -6.01
CA VAL A 51 2.01 -2.48 -7.28
C VAL A 51 3.29 -3.29 -7.52
N ALA A 52 3.13 -4.58 -7.75
CA ALA A 52 4.23 -5.46 -8.14
C ALA A 52 4.41 -5.50 -9.66
N GLN A 53 3.31 -5.40 -10.42
CA GLN A 53 3.29 -5.50 -11.88
C GLN A 53 2.04 -4.83 -12.45
N GLY A 54 2.18 -4.24 -13.64
CA GLY A 54 1.09 -3.54 -14.30
C GLY A 54 0.89 -2.11 -13.77
N ARG A 55 -0.26 -1.50 -14.09
CA ARG A 55 -0.55 -0.11 -13.74
C ARG A 55 -2.03 0.09 -13.45
N LYS A 56 -2.33 0.90 -12.46
CA LYS A 56 -3.69 1.26 -12.08
C LYS A 56 -3.87 2.76 -11.99
N GLN A 57 -5.08 3.24 -12.22
CA GLN A 57 -5.47 4.63 -12.08
C GLN A 57 -6.62 4.75 -11.08
N ALA A 58 -6.53 5.74 -10.20
CA ALA A 58 -7.61 6.18 -9.35
C ALA A 58 -7.96 7.63 -9.68
N MET A 59 -9.23 7.89 -9.98
CA MET A 59 -9.75 9.23 -10.22
C MET A 59 -10.49 9.72 -8.99
N LEU A 60 -10.03 10.83 -8.41
CA LEU A 60 -10.72 11.57 -7.36
C LEU A 60 -11.17 12.91 -7.90
N GLY A 61 -12.46 13.05 -8.18
CA GLY A 61 -12.96 14.20 -8.93
C GLY A 61 -12.34 14.25 -10.32
N THR A 62 -11.63 15.34 -10.64
CA THR A 62 -10.93 15.53 -11.91
C THR A 62 -9.44 15.18 -11.85
N THR A 63 -8.93 14.77 -10.70
CA THR A 63 -7.52 14.44 -10.49
C THR A 63 -7.28 12.94 -10.68
N ALA A 64 -6.34 12.61 -11.56
CA ALA A 64 -5.91 11.24 -11.81
C ALA A 64 -4.64 10.90 -11.01
N TYR A 65 -4.66 9.77 -10.32
CA TYR A 65 -3.53 9.18 -9.63
C TYR A 65 -3.17 7.88 -10.33
N VAL A 66 -2.06 7.88 -11.08
CA VAL A 66 -1.55 6.69 -11.78
C VAL A 66 -0.41 6.08 -10.97
N TYR A 67 -0.52 4.83 -10.62
CA TYR A 67 0.48 4.12 -9.84
C TYR A 67 0.85 2.77 -10.43
N ASP A 68 2.11 2.43 -10.28
CA ASP A 68 2.80 1.29 -10.86
C ASP A 68 3.93 0.83 -9.92
N PRO A 69 4.80 -0.12 -10.29
CA PRO A 69 5.87 -0.55 -9.40
C PRO A 69 6.85 0.53 -8.94
N ALA A 70 6.95 1.66 -9.65
CA ALA A 70 7.82 2.77 -9.26
C ALA A 70 7.18 3.71 -8.23
N LYS A 71 5.84 3.70 -8.13
CA LYS A 71 5.09 4.58 -7.23
C LYS A 71 4.01 3.82 -6.47
N TYR A 72 4.02 3.93 -5.15
CA TYR A 72 2.93 3.43 -4.32
C TYR A 72 1.89 4.51 -4.03
N LEU A 73 0.67 4.07 -3.72
CA LEU A 73 -0.44 4.93 -3.35
C LEU A 73 -0.75 4.76 -1.86
N ILE A 74 -0.96 5.90 -1.18
CA ILE A 74 -1.54 5.98 0.16
C ILE A 74 -2.92 6.62 0.05
N ALA A 75 -3.92 6.00 0.65
CA ALA A 75 -5.21 6.61 0.96
C ALA A 75 -5.35 6.74 2.49
N SER A 76 -5.83 7.89 2.96
CA SER A 76 -5.87 8.19 4.40
C SER A 76 -7.23 8.07 5.05
N VAL A 77 -8.28 8.15 4.27
CA VAL A 77 -9.69 8.14 4.71
C VAL A 77 -10.53 7.37 3.71
N ASP A 78 -11.77 7.10 4.08
CA ASP A 78 -12.74 6.50 3.16
C ASP A 78 -13.04 7.47 2.03
N LEU A 79 -12.52 7.16 0.86
CA LEU A 79 -12.65 7.99 -0.34
C LEU A 79 -13.34 7.23 -1.45
N PRO A 80 -14.46 7.76 -1.97
CA PRO A 80 -15.05 7.24 -3.20
C PRO A 80 -14.20 7.70 -4.40
N VAL A 81 -13.63 6.75 -5.11
CA VAL A 81 -12.83 7.00 -6.30
C VAL A 81 -13.32 6.13 -7.46
N MET A 82 -13.03 6.56 -8.68
CA MET A 82 -13.19 5.72 -9.87
C MET A 82 -11.87 5.01 -10.13
N GLY A 83 -11.80 3.71 -9.85
CA GLY A 83 -10.61 2.89 -10.03
C GLY A 83 -10.65 2.10 -11.33
N SER A 84 -9.52 2.01 -12.03
CA SER A 84 -9.36 1.17 -13.22
C SER A 84 -7.93 0.63 -13.34
N VAL A 85 -7.80 -0.64 -13.70
CA VAL A 85 -6.54 -1.19 -14.16
C VAL A 85 -6.34 -0.74 -15.61
N ILE A 86 -5.22 -0.08 -15.89
CA ILE A 86 -4.94 0.51 -17.21
C ILE A 86 -3.86 -0.26 -17.98
N GLU A 87 -3.07 -1.08 -17.30
CA GLU A 87 -2.04 -1.92 -17.93
C GLU A 87 -2.03 -3.31 -17.29
N ALA A 88 -2.50 -4.29 -18.02
CA ALA A 88 -2.52 -5.70 -17.68
C ALA A 88 -2.75 -6.56 -18.92
N SER A 89 -2.27 -7.80 -18.88
CA SER A 89 -2.57 -8.86 -19.85
C SER A 89 -2.56 -10.22 -19.16
N GLU A 90 -3.00 -11.27 -19.83
CA GLU A 90 -2.94 -12.62 -19.28
C GLU A 90 -1.50 -13.06 -18.98
N ALA A 91 -0.56 -12.71 -19.88
CA ALA A 91 0.85 -13.04 -19.70
C ALA A 91 1.55 -12.16 -18.65
N VAL A 92 1.08 -10.91 -18.47
CA VAL A 92 1.63 -9.92 -17.53
C VAL A 92 0.46 -9.27 -16.78
N PRO A 93 -0.17 -9.98 -15.84
CA PRO A 93 -1.31 -9.45 -15.11
C PRO A 93 -0.91 -8.29 -14.19
N TYR A 94 -1.87 -7.41 -13.91
CA TYR A 94 -1.75 -6.46 -12.82
C TYR A 94 -1.71 -7.22 -11.49
N LEU A 95 -0.71 -6.93 -10.67
CA LEU A 95 -0.51 -7.54 -9.36
C LEU A 95 -0.20 -6.46 -8.32
N CYS A 96 -0.91 -6.49 -7.20
CA CYS A 96 -0.76 -5.50 -6.13
C CYS A 96 -0.87 -6.17 -4.76
N LEU A 97 -0.05 -5.69 -3.81
CA LEU A 97 -0.19 -5.95 -2.39
C LEU A 97 -0.82 -4.71 -1.75
N ALA A 98 -1.94 -4.89 -1.07
CA ALA A 98 -2.60 -3.85 -0.29
C ALA A 98 -2.43 -4.14 1.20
N LEU A 99 -2.05 -3.12 1.97
CA LEU A 99 -1.89 -3.18 3.42
C LEU A 99 -2.80 -2.14 4.07
N ASP A 100 -3.69 -2.59 4.95
CA ASP A 100 -4.48 -1.70 5.80
C ASP A 100 -3.55 -0.92 6.74
N LEU A 101 -3.78 0.38 6.85
CA LEU A 101 -2.95 1.25 7.69
C LEU A 101 -3.52 1.33 9.11
N ASP A 102 -2.78 0.77 10.06
CA ASP A 102 -3.09 0.86 11.48
C ASP A 102 -2.67 2.23 12.02
N THR A 103 -3.65 3.13 12.18
CA THR A 103 -3.41 4.50 12.64
C THR A 103 -2.94 4.56 14.08
N ALA A 104 -3.30 3.62 14.94
CA ALA A 104 -2.82 3.54 16.31
C ALA A 104 -1.31 3.23 16.36
N VAL A 105 -0.85 2.28 15.54
CA VAL A 105 0.58 1.97 15.41
C VAL A 105 1.35 3.15 14.81
N LEU A 106 0.79 3.83 13.81
CA LEU A 106 1.38 5.04 13.23
C LEU A 106 1.54 6.14 14.27
N SER A 107 0.52 6.37 15.11
CA SER A 107 0.54 7.37 16.18
C SER A 107 1.59 7.03 17.23
N GLU A 108 1.68 5.77 17.66
CA GLU A 108 2.70 5.32 18.59
C GLU A 108 4.12 5.54 18.03
N LEU A 109 4.34 5.20 16.76
CA LEU A 109 5.62 5.40 16.09
C LEU A 109 6.00 6.89 16.00
N ALA A 110 5.04 7.75 15.66
CA ALA A 110 5.25 9.20 15.56
C ALA A 110 5.62 9.82 16.91
N LEU A 111 5.03 9.34 18.02
CA LEU A 111 5.37 9.80 19.36
C LEU A 111 6.79 9.40 19.79
N ARG A 112 7.22 8.19 19.41
CA ARG A 112 8.56 7.66 19.75
C ARG A 112 9.66 8.22 18.86
N HIS A 113 9.32 8.61 17.64
CA HIS A 113 10.24 9.10 16.62
C HIS A 113 9.78 10.46 16.11
N PRO A 114 10.02 11.56 16.89
CA PRO A 114 9.59 12.89 16.47
C PRO A 114 10.19 13.24 15.10
N LEU A 115 9.33 13.58 14.16
CA LEU A 115 9.69 13.94 12.81
C LEU A 115 10.04 15.42 12.76
N ARG A 116 11.02 15.79 11.94
CA ARG A 116 11.29 17.21 11.65
C ARG A 116 10.04 17.83 11.02
N GLU A 117 9.64 19.00 11.54
CA GLU A 117 8.60 19.81 10.90
C GLU A 117 9.10 20.23 9.52
N GLU A 118 8.62 19.55 8.49
CA GLU A 118 8.68 20.10 7.14
C GLU A 118 7.53 21.09 6.99
N SER A 119 7.79 22.22 6.32
CA SER A 119 6.79 23.25 6.05
C SER A 119 5.51 22.59 5.49
N VAL A 120 4.41 22.82 6.18
CA VAL A 120 3.09 22.28 5.83
C VAL A 120 2.68 22.85 4.46
N SER A 121 2.88 22.09 3.42
CA SER A 121 2.17 22.29 2.16
C SER A 121 0.69 22.03 2.37
N ALA A 122 -0.18 22.58 1.48
CA ALA A 122 -1.63 22.44 1.54
C ALA A 122 -2.06 21.01 1.92
N PRO A 123 -3.15 20.85 2.71
CA PRO A 123 -3.59 19.53 3.12
C PRO A 123 -3.79 18.62 1.91
N PRO A 124 -3.20 17.42 1.89
CA PRO A 124 -3.38 16.51 0.77
C PRO A 124 -4.84 16.08 0.64
N ALA A 125 -5.25 15.79 -0.58
CA ALA A 125 -6.64 15.43 -0.92
C ALA A 125 -7.09 14.04 -0.40
N GLY A 126 -6.36 13.43 0.53
CA GLY A 126 -6.64 12.10 1.08
C GLY A 126 -5.99 10.96 0.28
N ILE A 127 -5.36 11.26 -0.85
CA ILE A 127 -4.54 10.34 -1.64
C ILE A 127 -3.19 10.98 -1.94
N THR A 128 -2.12 10.20 -1.82
CA THR A 128 -0.79 10.59 -2.28
C THR A 128 -0.10 9.46 -3.02
N LEU A 129 0.76 9.83 -3.97
CA LEU A 129 1.70 8.94 -4.64
C LEU A 129 3.11 9.28 -4.18
N ASN A 130 3.90 8.25 -3.89
CA ASN A 130 5.30 8.40 -3.47
C ASN A 130 6.16 7.37 -4.18
N ASP A 131 7.43 7.67 -4.35
CA ASP A 131 8.37 6.75 -4.96
C ASP A 131 8.55 5.49 -4.09
N THR A 132 8.50 4.33 -4.72
CA THR A 132 8.74 3.05 -4.03
C THR A 132 10.23 2.91 -3.74
N THR A 133 10.60 2.94 -2.45
CA THR A 133 11.99 2.76 -2.04
C THR A 133 12.39 1.29 -2.02
N PRO A 134 13.67 0.96 -2.24
CA PRO A 134 14.17 -0.40 -2.15
C PRO A 134 13.90 -1.03 -0.78
N GLU A 135 13.98 -0.25 0.30
CA GLU A 135 13.77 -0.71 1.67
C GLU A 135 12.30 -1.07 1.93
N LEU A 136 11.36 -0.25 1.44
CA LEU A 136 9.93 -0.54 1.55
C LEU A 136 9.56 -1.78 0.74
N LEU A 137 10.11 -1.89 -0.48
CA LEU A 137 9.90 -3.05 -1.34
C LEU A 137 10.45 -4.34 -0.73
N ASP A 138 11.64 -4.28 -0.12
CA ASP A 138 12.23 -5.43 0.57
C ASP A 138 11.38 -5.89 1.77
N ALA A 139 10.87 -4.94 2.55
CA ALA A 139 9.94 -5.25 3.64
C ALA A 139 8.64 -5.91 3.11
N ALA A 140 8.09 -5.40 2.01
CA ALA A 140 6.90 -5.99 1.37
C ALA A 140 7.15 -7.42 0.87
N VAL A 141 8.32 -7.69 0.30
CA VAL A 141 8.72 -9.05 -0.10
C VAL A 141 8.80 -9.99 1.10
N ARG A 142 9.38 -9.53 2.21
CA ARG A 142 9.45 -10.33 3.44
C ARG A 142 8.07 -10.58 4.03
N LEU A 143 7.18 -9.58 4.02
CA LEU A 143 5.81 -9.73 4.47
C LEU A 143 5.04 -10.74 3.61
N ALA A 144 5.04 -10.55 2.28
CA ALA A 144 4.37 -11.47 1.36
C ALA A 144 4.95 -12.89 1.44
N GLY A 145 6.25 -13.03 1.65
CA GLY A 145 6.93 -14.32 1.81
C GLY A 145 6.47 -15.14 3.02
N LEU A 146 5.83 -14.50 4.01
CA LEU A 146 5.23 -15.22 5.15
C LEU A 146 4.03 -16.07 4.71
N LEU A 147 3.38 -15.76 3.59
CA LEU A 147 2.30 -16.58 3.03
C LEU A 147 2.76 -18.00 2.67
N ASP A 148 4.04 -18.17 2.35
CA ASP A 148 4.67 -19.48 2.12
C ASP A 148 5.05 -20.19 3.45
N ARG A 149 4.99 -19.48 4.57
CA ARG A 149 5.35 -19.97 5.90
C ARG A 149 4.29 -19.58 6.94
N PRO A 150 3.08 -20.15 6.87
CA PRO A 150 1.95 -19.71 7.71
C PRO A 150 2.20 -19.74 9.22
N ARG A 151 3.07 -20.64 9.69
CA ARG A 151 3.42 -20.76 11.11
C ARG A 151 4.16 -19.53 11.65
N ASP A 152 4.83 -18.78 10.76
CA ASP A 152 5.63 -17.60 11.15
C ASP A 152 4.80 -16.30 11.15
N ILE A 153 3.58 -16.33 10.60
CA ILE A 153 2.75 -15.13 10.40
C ILE A 153 2.45 -14.44 11.73
N GLU A 154 1.98 -15.18 12.73
CA GLU A 154 1.58 -14.60 14.01
C GLU A 154 2.73 -13.85 14.69
N ALA A 155 3.93 -14.38 14.64
CA ALA A 155 5.10 -13.79 15.28
C ALA A 155 5.77 -12.70 14.43
N LEU A 156 5.90 -12.91 13.12
CA LEU A 156 6.75 -12.06 12.28
C LEU A 156 5.96 -11.00 11.49
N ALA A 157 4.72 -11.25 11.09
CA ALA A 157 3.95 -10.27 10.32
C ALA A 157 3.79 -8.92 11.05
N PRO A 158 3.47 -8.86 12.35
CA PRO A 158 3.37 -7.59 13.06
C PRO A 158 4.68 -6.80 13.06
N LEU A 159 5.82 -7.47 13.14
CA LEU A 159 7.14 -6.82 13.13
C LEU A 159 7.45 -6.20 11.76
N VAL A 160 7.19 -6.93 10.69
CA VAL A 160 7.42 -6.44 9.32
C VAL A 160 6.44 -5.31 8.98
N ILE A 161 5.17 -5.43 9.34
CA ILE A 161 4.18 -4.37 9.16
C ILE A 161 4.61 -3.11 9.91
N ARG A 162 5.07 -3.24 11.15
CA ARG A 162 5.58 -2.10 11.93
C ARG A 162 6.78 -1.44 11.25
N GLU A 163 7.71 -2.21 10.68
CA GLU A 163 8.80 -1.67 9.87
C GLU A 163 8.27 -0.89 8.66
N MET A 164 7.30 -1.45 7.92
CA MET A 164 6.71 -0.75 6.78
C MET A 164 6.06 0.56 7.18
N LEU A 165 5.27 0.57 8.25
CA LEU A 165 4.62 1.79 8.78
C LEU A 165 5.65 2.83 9.22
N TYR A 166 6.74 2.42 9.86
CA TYR A 166 7.84 3.30 10.23
C TYR A 166 8.50 3.93 9.00
N ARG A 167 8.77 3.14 7.96
CA ARG A 167 9.35 3.65 6.71
C ARG A 167 8.43 4.67 6.04
N LEU A 168 7.13 4.36 5.94
CA LEU A 168 6.14 5.30 5.39
C LEU A 168 6.10 6.60 6.18
N LEU A 169 6.22 6.55 7.50
CA LEU A 169 6.18 7.71 8.38
C LEU A 169 7.43 8.59 8.25
N THR A 170 8.59 7.99 8.03
CA THR A 170 9.90 8.68 8.03
C THR A 170 10.39 9.08 6.64
N GLU A 171 9.81 8.53 5.58
CA GLU A 171 10.18 8.91 4.21
C GLU A 171 9.79 10.37 3.89
N ASN A 172 10.62 11.02 3.08
CA ASN A 172 10.38 12.39 2.63
C ASN A 172 9.10 12.45 1.78
N GLY A 173 8.28 13.49 1.98
CA GLY A 173 7.07 13.72 1.22
C GLY A 173 5.82 12.99 1.74
N ASN A 174 5.91 12.17 2.79
CA ASN A 174 4.76 11.46 3.36
C ASN A 174 3.96 12.30 4.39
N SER A 175 3.62 13.53 4.02
CA SER A 175 2.81 14.42 4.86
C SER A 175 1.45 13.81 5.25
N LEU A 176 0.84 13.03 4.34
CA LEU A 176 -0.44 12.38 4.59
C LEU A 176 -0.37 11.33 5.71
N ILE A 177 0.67 10.48 5.71
CA ILE A 177 0.91 9.50 6.78
C ILE A 177 1.12 10.21 8.14
N ARG A 178 1.85 11.32 8.14
CA ARG A 178 2.09 12.11 9.36
C ARG A 178 0.79 12.72 9.90
N GLN A 179 -0.09 13.19 9.02
CA GLN A 179 -1.40 13.70 9.39
C GLN A 179 -2.29 12.60 9.98
N MET A 180 -2.28 11.40 9.40
CA MET A 180 -3.01 10.25 9.94
C MET A 180 -2.54 9.90 11.36
N ALA A 181 -1.23 9.86 11.58
CA ALA A 181 -0.64 9.60 12.90
C ALA A 181 -1.04 10.66 13.94
N GLN A 182 -1.10 11.94 13.54
CA GLN A 182 -1.47 13.05 14.43
C GLN A 182 -2.98 13.09 14.73
N ALA A 183 -3.83 12.74 13.78
CA ALA A 183 -5.28 12.76 13.95
C ALA A 183 -5.72 11.77 15.04
N ASP A 184 -5.17 10.56 15.04
CA ASP A 184 -5.48 9.54 16.06
C ASP A 184 -4.97 9.92 17.45
N SER A 185 -3.80 10.57 17.54
CA SER A 185 -3.23 11.02 18.82
C SER A 185 -4.04 12.11 19.52
N ARG A 186 -4.91 12.84 18.80
CA ARG A 186 -5.79 13.88 19.36
C ARG A 186 -7.13 13.35 19.86
N LEU A 187 -7.48 12.12 19.52
CA LEU A 187 -8.72 11.45 19.91
C LEU A 187 -8.57 10.62 21.20
N ASN A 188 -7.35 10.43 21.66
CA ASN A 188 -6.96 9.74 22.89
C ASN A 188 -6.39 10.73 23.90
#